data_d666748e6a4d45440c23364b896f2a7b
#
_entry.id   d666748e6a4d45440c23364b896f2a7b
#
_cell.length_a   1.000
_cell.length_b   1.000
_cell.length_c   1.000
_cell.angle_alpha   90.00
_cell.angle_beta   90.00
_cell.angle_gamma   90.00
#
_symmetry.space_group_name_H-M   'P 1'
#
loop_
_entity.id
_entity.type
_entity.pdbx_description
1 polymer ?
#
loop_
_entity_poly.entity_id
_entity_poly.type
_entity_poly.pdbx_seq_one_letter_code
_entity_poly.pdbx_strand_id
1 'polypeptide(L)'
;MQGKNFLNNVQLLTVRNITTGSATGIVETAVVDISNYEGVVAITQLGTTSTANGLRALIGTASASAGLGQVLNSYVEGKSTANAIEIYRPLPGYRFAQFQCMREAATKLGSIFVFGYGPRKAPATNDTAGLISSRILASPSTGNATST
;
A
#
# COMPACT_ATOMS: atom_id res chain seq x y z
N MET A 1 26.67 2.05 -7.13
CA MET A 1 25.57 3.03 -6.88
C MET A 1 24.27 2.34 -7.26
N GLN A 2 23.43 2.11 -6.30
CA GLN A 2 22.12 1.55 -6.61
C GLN A 2 21.30 2.58 -7.37
N GLY A 3 20.64 2.15 -8.45
CA GLY A 3 19.89 3.04 -9.30
C GLY A 3 18.83 3.83 -8.51
N LYS A 4 18.78 5.12 -8.74
CA LYS A 4 17.84 6.05 -8.09
C LYS A 4 16.41 5.95 -8.65
N ASN A 5 16.13 4.90 -9.45
CA ASN A 5 14.82 4.72 -10.05
C ASN A 5 13.81 4.28 -9.02
N PHE A 6 12.62 4.86 -9.04
CA PHE A 6 11.53 4.54 -8.13
C PHE A 6 11.27 3.02 -8.08
N LEU A 7 11.09 2.38 -9.22
CA LEU A 7 10.78 0.95 -9.32
C LEU A 7 11.88 0.00 -8.82
N ASN A 8 13.12 0.48 -8.70
CA ASN A 8 14.21 -0.29 -8.08
C ASN A 8 14.23 -0.18 -6.56
N ASN A 9 13.59 0.84 -6.00
CA ASN A 9 13.62 1.16 -4.58
C ASN A 9 12.26 1.02 -3.90
N VAL A 10 11.21 0.77 -4.69
CA VAL A 10 9.83 0.61 -4.20
C VAL A 10 9.25 -0.65 -4.81
N GLN A 11 8.69 -1.50 -3.97
CA GLN A 11 8.00 -2.71 -4.38
C GLN A 11 6.52 -2.64 -4.02
N LEU A 12 5.65 -2.98 -4.97
CA LEU A 12 4.24 -3.22 -4.68
C LEU A 12 4.10 -4.55 -3.95
N LEU A 13 3.67 -4.50 -2.68
CA LEU A 13 3.57 -5.68 -1.82
C LEU A 13 2.23 -6.38 -1.97
N THR A 14 1.15 -5.61 -2.05
CA THR A 14 -0.21 -6.13 -2.26
C THR A 14 -1.13 -5.05 -2.79
N VAL A 15 -2.19 -5.49 -3.45
CA VAL A 15 -3.30 -4.64 -3.89
C VAL A 15 -4.61 -5.25 -3.39
N ARG A 16 -5.41 -4.47 -2.69
CA ARG A 16 -6.81 -4.80 -2.45
C ARG A 16 -7.65 -4.12 -3.53
N ASN A 17 -8.32 -4.92 -4.35
CA ASN A 17 -9.07 -4.41 -5.49
C ASN A 17 -10.22 -3.48 -5.08
N ILE A 18 -10.61 -2.64 -6.01
CA ILE A 18 -11.74 -1.70 -5.88
C ILE A 18 -13.01 -2.41 -5.39
N THR A 19 -13.73 -1.74 -4.52
CA THR A 19 -15.09 -2.12 -4.13
C THR A 19 -16.08 -1.16 -4.74
N THR A 20 -16.77 -1.59 -5.79
CA THR A 20 -17.63 -0.73 -6.61
C THR A 20 -18.95 -0.39 -5.94
N GLY A 21 -19.44 -1.25 -5.04
CA GLY A 21 -20.66 -1.02 -4.27
C GLY A 21 -20.42 -0.02 -3.12
N SER A 22 -21.38 0.88 -2.91
CA SER A 22 -21.41 1.69 -1.69
C SER A 22 -21.90 0.82 -0.54
N ALA A 23 -21.07 0.64 0.48
CA ALA A 23 -21.37 -0.20 1.64
C ALA A 23 -20.63 0.28 2.88
N THR A 24 -21.07 -0.19 4.05
CA THR A 24 -20.36 -0.07 5.32
C THR A 24 -19.49 -1.30 5.57
N GLY A 25 -18.66 -1.25 6.59
CA GLY A 25 -17.81 -2.35 7.04
C GLY A 25 -16.33 -2.15 6.75
N ILE A 26 -15.53 -3.06 7.28
CA ILE A 26 -14.07 -3.02 7.15
C ILE A 26 -13.66 -3.72 5.86
N VAL A 27 -12.79 -3.08 5.09
CA VAL A 27 -12.11 -3.69 3.94
C VAL A 27 -10.62 -3.70 4.23
N GLU A 28 -10.01 -4.85 4.12
CA GLU A 28 -8.61 -5.04 4.50
C GLU A 28 -7.76 -5.59 3.36
N THR A 29 -6.47 -5.27 3.40
CA THR A 29 -5.46 -5.86 2.52
C THR A 29 -5.06 -7.24 3.03
N ALA A 30 -4.33 -7.99 2.20
CA ALA A 30 -3.56 -9.11 2.71
C ALA A 30 -2.53 -8.63 3.76
N VAL A 31 -2.15 -9.52 4.66
CA VAL A 31 -1.02 -9.29 5.57
C VAL A 31 0.27 -9.40 4.77
N VAL A 32 1.14 -8.41 4.90
CA VAL A 32 2.41 -8.34 4.17
C VAL A 32 3.60 -8.41 5.13
N ASP A 33 4.66 -9.07 4.70
CA ASP A 33 5.94 -9.08 5.42
C ASP A 33 6.72 -7.79 5.09
N ILE A 34 6.97 -6.98 6.10
CA ILE A 34 7.66 -5.69 5.98
C ILE A 34 9.12 -5.73 6.44
N SER A 35 9.63 -6.89 6.86
CA SER A 35 10.97 -7.03 7.44
C SER A 35 12.12 -6.64 6.51
N ASN A 36 11.89 -6.69 5.20
CA ASN A 36 12.89 -6.36 4.18
C ASN A 36 12.88 -4.90 3.74
N TYR A 37 12.03 -4.06 4.32
CA TYR A 37 11.85 -2.67 3.90
C TYR A 37 12.19 -1.70 5.03
N GLU A 38 12.62 -0.51 4.67
CA GLU A 38 12.80 0.60 5.60
C GLU A 38 11.46 1.17 6.06
N GLY A 39 10.49 1.14 5.16
CA GLY A 39 9.13 1.53 5.47
C GLY A 39 8.12 0.94 4.49
N VAL A 40 6.86 1.10 4.84
CA VAL A 40 5.72 0.68 4.03
C VAL A 40 4.67 1.77 3.98
N VAL A 41 4.11 2.01 2.82
CA VAL A 41 3.05 3.00 2.62
C VAL A 41 1.84 2.35 1.98
N ALA A 42 0.65 2.67 2.49
CA ALA A 42 -0.62 2.32 1.89
C ALA A 42 -1.32 3.57 1.36
N ILE A 43 -1.87 3.47 0.16
CA ILE A 43 -2.58 4.56 -0.50
C ILE A 43 -3.92 4.04 -1.01
N THR A 44 -4.99 4.81 -0.77
CA THR A 44 -6.33 4.51 -1.27
C THR A 44 -7.13 5.79 -1.50
N GLN A 45 -8.33 5.62 -2.05
CA GLN A 45 -9.31 6.68 -2.23
C GLN A 45 -10.70 6.18 -1.83
N LEU A 46 -11.46 7.02 -1.12
CA LEU A 46 -12.87 6.75 -0.84
C LEU A 46 -13.77 7.58 -1.78
N GLY A 47 -14.96 7.07 -2.06
CA GLY A 47 -15.92 7.78 -2.91
C GLY A 47 -16.53 9.01 -2.25
N THR A 48 -16.54 9.06 -0.92
CA THR A 48 -17.13 10.14 -0.13
C THR A 48 -16.24 10.52 1.02
N THR A 49 -15.99 11.80 1.21
CA THR A 49 -15.31 12.34 2.38
C THR A 49 -16.21 12.19 3.61
N SER A 50 -15.69 11.60 4.68
CA SER A 50 -16.39 11.43 5.95
C SER A 50 -15.39 11.19 7.07
N THR A 51 -15.63 11.76 8.24
CA THR A 51 -14.86 11.48 9.45
C THR A 51 -15.10 10.07 9.99
N ALA A 52 -16.25 9.49 9.66
CA ALA A 52 -16.61 8.10 10.02
C ALA A 52 -15.96 7.04 9.12
N ASN A 53 -15.32 7.46 8.04
CA ASN A 53 -14.57 6.59 7.14
C ASN A 53 -13.09 6.92 7.23
N GLY A 54 -12.22 5.95 7.06
CA GLY A 54 -10.80 6.21 7.11
C GLY A 54 -9.92 5.00 6.88
N LEU A 55 -8.65 5.25 6.78
CA LEU A 55 -7.61 4.24 6.64
C LEU A 55 -6.86 4.11 7.96
N ARG A 56 -6.54 2.90 8.37
CA ARG A 56 -5.68 2.60 9.53
C ARG A 56 -4.68 1.50 9.22
N ALA A 57 -3.62 1.45 10.00
CA ALA A 57 -2.58 0.44 9.90
C ALA A 57 -2.57 -0.47 11.13
N LEU A 58 -2.30 -1.75 10.90
CA LEU A 58 -2.06 -2.77 11.91
C LEU A 58 -0.67 -3.36 11.70
N ILE A 59 0.03 -3.65 12.78
CA ILE A 59 1.32 -4.34 12.75
C ILE A 59 1.38 -5.45 13.80
N GLY A 60 2.23 -6.42 13.60
CA GLY A 60 2.42 -7.51 14.56
C GLY A 60 3.59 -8.42 14.23
N THR A 61 3.73 -9.43 15.06
CA THR A 61 4.81 -10.44 14.98
C THR A 61 4.37 -11.70 14.23
N ALA A 62 3.07 -11.88 14.04
CA ALA A 62 2.48 -13.04 13.35
C ALA A 62 1.91 -12.66 11.98
N SER A 63 1.95 -13.58 11.04
CA SER A 63 1.46 -13.41 9.67
C SER A 63 -0.07 -13.54 9.54
N ALA A 64 -0.79 -13.68 10.64
CA ALA A 64 -2.25 -13.75 10.65
C ALA A 64 -2.85 -12.44 11.18
N SER A 65 -3.96 -12.00 10.60
CA SER A 65 -4.66 -10.76 10.98
C SER A 65 -5.00 -10.71 12.49
N ALA A 66 -5.33 -11.85 13.09
CA ALA A 66 -5.63 -11.96 14.52
C ALA A 66 -4.44 -11.63 15.45
N GLY A 67 -3.20 -11.70 14.92
CA GLY A 67 -1.98 -11.36 15.66
C GLY A 67 -1.50 -9.92 15.45
N LEU A 68 -2.27 -9.10 14.75
CA LEU A 68 -1.92 -7.71 14.46
C LEU A 68 -2.67 -6.75 15.38
N GLY A 69 -1.95 -5.76 15.90
CA GLY A 69 -2.51 -4.66 16.68
C GLY A 69 -2.53 -3.37 15.89
N GLN A 70 -3.52 -2.52 16.14
CA GLN A 70 -3.58 -1.22 15.51
C GLN A 70 -2.39 -0.35 15.95
N VAL A 71 -1.73 0.28 14.99
CA VAL A 71 -0.71 1.27 15.26
C VAL A 71 -1.37 2.51 15.89
N LEU A 72 -0.85 2.96 17.01
CA LEU A 72 -1.38 4.12 17.70
C LEU A 72 -1.36 5.36 16.78
N ASN A 73 -2.46 6.10 16.76
CA ASN A 73 -2.65 7.29 15.93
C ASN A 73 -2.54 7.05 14.40
N SER A 74 -2.72 5.80 13.95
CA SER A 74 -2.65 5.50 12.51
C SER A 74 -3.94 5.79 11.76
N TYR A 75 -5.02 6.17 12.42
CA TYR A 75 -6.27 6.48 11.74
C TYR A 75 -6.20 7.80 10.98
N VAL A 76 -6.45 7.75 9.67
CA VAL A 76 -6.53 8.90 8.78
C VAL A 76 -7.96 9.00 8.26
N GLU A 77 -8.60 10.14 8.51
CA GLU A 77 -9.96 10.42 8.03
C GLU A 77 -10.08 10.26 6.51
N GLY A 78 -11.17 9.66 6.07
CA GLY A 78 -11.42 9.39 4.67
C GLY A 78 -11.66 10.65 3.85
N LYS A 79 -10.85 10.82 2.83
CA LYS A 79 -10.99 11.86 1.81
C LYS A 79 -11.37 11.24 0.46
N SER A 80 -12.13 11.97 -0.33
CA SER A 80 -12.50 11.56 -1.69
C SER A 80 -11.37 11.73 -2.71
N THR A 81 -10.27 12.34 -2.33
CA THR A 81 -9.07 12.51 -3.16
C THR A 81 -8.10 11.36 -2.95
N ALA A 82 -7.28 11.42 -1.91
CA ALA A 82 -6.33 10.39 -1.56
C ALA A 82 -6.19 10.28 -0.05
N ASN A 83 -5.96 9.06 0.42
CA ASN A 83 -5.67 8.75 1.82
C ASN A 83 -4.40 7.91 1.83
N ALA A 84 -3.43 8.30 2.63
CA ALA A 84 -2.16 7.60 2.72
C ALA A 84 -1.74 7.42 4.18
N ILE A 85 -1.16 6.27 4.50
CA ILE A 85 -0.51 5.99 5.77
C ILE A 85 0.85 5.40 5.48
N GLU A 86 1.85 5.87 6.20
CA GLU A 86 3.20 5.35 6.17
C GLU A 86 3.58 4.78 7.55
N ILE A 87 4.20 3.60 7.55
CA ILE A 87 4.91 3.04 8.70
C ILE A 87 6.39 3.13 8.36
N TYR A 88 7.10 4.05 8.98
CA TYR A 88 8.53 4.25 8.79
C TYR A 88 9.30 3.64 9.96
N ARG A 89 10.31 2.83 9.65
CA ARG A 89 11.16 2.14 10.62
C ARG A 89 10.35 1.43 11.70
N PRO A 90 9.58 0.39 11.33
CA PRO A 90 8.82 -0.37 12.32
C PRO A 90 9.73 -0.89 13.43
N LEU A 91 9.21 -0.94 14.65
CA LEU A 91 9.97 -1.40 15.80
C LEU A 91 10.49 -2.84 15.56
N PRO A 92 11.69 -3.17 16.08
CA PRO A 92 12.22 -4.52 16.00
C PRO A 92 11.21 -5.56 16.52
N GLY A 93 11.04 -6.66 15.78
CA GLY A 93 10.07 -7.70 16.09
C GLY A 93 8.71 -7.53 15.40
N TYR A 94 8.31 -6.34 15.03
CA TYR A 94 7.10 -6.13 14.22
C TYR A 94 7.43 -6.37 12.75
N ARG A 95 7.06 -7.55 12.28
CA ARG A 95 7.44 -8.03 10.95
C ARG A 95 6.32 -7.93 9.93
N PHE A 96 5.09 -7.93 10.38
CA PHE A 96 3.93 -8.01 9.50
C PHE A 96 3.06 -6.77 9.64
N ALA A 97 2.50 -6.32 8.51
CA ALA A 97 1.56 -5.20 8.45
C ALA A 97 0.30 -5.55 7.65
N GLN A 98 -0.79 -4.92 8.00
CA GLN A 98 -2.06 -4.95 7.27
C GLN A 98 -2.67 -3.56 7.31
N PHE A 99 -3.36 -3.16 6.25
CA PHE A 99 -4.06 -1.90 6.19
C PHE A 99 -5.55 -2.14 6.06
N GLN A 100 -6.32 -1.41 6.84
CA GLN A 100 -7.77 -1.55 6.89
C GLN A 100 -8.43 -0.22 6.58
N CYS A 101 -9.36 -0.26 5.63
CA CYS A 101 -10.26 0.86 5.39
C CYS A 101 -11.55 0.64 6.19
N MET A 102 -11.80 1.54 7.12
CA MET A 102 -13.03 1.61 7.90
C MET A 102 -14.09 2.35 7.10
N ARG A 103 -15.27 1.78 6.95
CA ARG A 103 -16.41 2.39 6.28
C ARG A 103 -17.62 2.32 7.22
N GLU A 104 -17.68 3.24 8.17
CA GLU A 104 -18.85 3.36 9.07
C GLU A 104 -20.01 4.06 8.38
N ALA A 105 -19.70 5.01 7.48
CA ALA A 105 -20.67 5.56 6.54
C ALA A 105 -20.53 4.86 5.18
N ALA A 106 -21.66 4.54 4.54
CA ALA A 106 -21.66 3.84 3.27
C ALA A 106 -20.89 4.62 2.20
N THR A 107 -19.85 4.02 1.64
CA THR A 107 -19.01 4.62 0.61
C THR A 107 -18.44 3.56 -0.32
N LYS A 108 -18.12 3.97 -1.54
CA LYS A 108 -17.27 3.21 -2.45
C LYS A 108 -15.82 3.32 -2.01
N LEU A 109 -15.05 2.30 -2.29
CA LEU A 109 -13.62 2.27 -1.98
C LEU A 109 -12.84 2.00 -3.26
N GLY A 110 -11.85 2.84 -3.54
CA GLY A 110 -10.83 2.58 -4.54
C GLY A 110 -9.92 1.42 -4.13
N SER A 111 -9.01 1.03 -5.00
CA SER A 111 -8.01 0.02 -4.63
C SER A 111 -7.12 0.54 -3.51
N ILE A 112 -6.72 -0.37 -2.61
CA ILE A 112 -5.68 -0.07 -1.62
C ILE A 112 -4.38 -0.63 -2.18
N PHE A 113 -3.43 0.25 -2.48
CA PHE A 113 -2.09 -0.11 -2.91
C PHE A 113 -1.15 -0.05 -1.71
N VAL A 114 -0.35 -1.10 -1.52
CA VAL A 114 0.63 -1.16 -0.45
C VAL A 114 2.03 -1.33 -1.04
N PHE A 115 2.88 -0.36 -0.77
CA PHE A 115 4.26 -0.33 -1.27
C PHE A 115 5.25 -0.44 -0.10
N GLY A 116 6.26 -1.30 -0.26
CA GLY A 116 7.46 -1.28 0.55
C GLY A 116 8.55 -0.46 -0.14
N TYR A 117 9.29 0.34 0.60
CA TYR A 117 10.39 1.13 0.07
C TYR A 117 11.67 0.95 0.90
N GLY A 118 12.81 1.34 0.33
CA GLY A 118 14.11 1.12 0.94
C GLY A 118 14.40 -0.37 1.15
N PRO A 119 14.29 -1.22 0.10
CA PRO A 119 14.49 -2.65 0.29
C PRO A 119 15.92 -2.95 0.72
N ARG A 120 16.10 -3.82 1.69
CA ARG A 120 17.42 -4.27 2.15
C ARG A 120 18.15 -5.09 1.08
N LYS A 121 17.40 -5.69 0.16
CA LYS A 121 17.91 -6.33 -1.05
C LYS A 121 17.35 -5.57 -2.25
N ALA A 122 18.17 -4.77 -2.90
CA ALA A 122 17.82 -4.05 -4.11
C ALA A 122 18.48 -4.69 -5.33
N PRO A 123 17.94 -4.49 -6.55
CA PRO A 123 16.72 -3.75 -6.83
C PRO A 123 15.46 -4.50 -6.40
N ALA A 124 14.39 -3.76 -6.13
CA ALA A 124 13.08 -4.33 -5.92
C ALA A 124 12.55 -4.95 -7.23
N THR A 125 11.83 -6.07 -7.12
CA THR A 125 11.24 -6.76 -8.27
C THR A 125 9.72 -6.59 -8.22
N ASN A 126 9.17 -5.83 -9.17
CA ASN A 126 7.77 -5.45 -9.18
C ASN A 126 6.87 -6.28 -10.09
N ASP A 127 7.45 -7.03 -11.01
CA ASP A 127 6.73 -7.86 -11.98
C ASP A 127 6.46 -9.29 -11.50
N THR A 128 6.97 -9.66 -10.32
CA THR A 128 6.71 -10.96 -9.70
C THR A 128 5.29 -11.03 -9.15
N ALA A 129 4.69 -12.22 -9.28
CA ALA A 129 3.34 -12.54 -8.83
C ALA A 129 2.18 -11.80 -9.55
N GLY A 130 2.44 -11.16 -10.70
CA GLY A 130 1.38 -10.55 -11.52
C GLY A 130 0.69 -9.34 -10.88
N LEU A 131 1.31 -8.72 -9.86
CA LEU A 131 0.74 -7.57 -9.18
C LEU A 131 0.84 -6.28 -10.01
N ILE A 132 1.92 -6.14 -10.77
CA ILE A 132 2.19 -4.95 -11.57
C ILE A 132 2.95 -5.33 -12.84
N SER A 133 2.57 -4.70 -13.94
CA SER A 133 3.41 -4.64 -15.14
C SER A 133 4.19 -3.32 -15.11
N SER A 134 5.50 -3.38 -15.18
CA SER A 134 6.35 -2.21 -14.99
C SER A 134 7.49 -2.16 -16.02
N ARG A 135 7.90 -0.95 -16.37
CA ARG A 135 9.05 -0.70 -17.22
C ARG A 135 9.84 0.50 -16.70
N ILE A 136 11.15 0.35 -16.66
CA ILE A 136 12.07 1.44 -16.35
C ILE A 136 12.64 1.94 -17.66
N LEU A 137 12.48 3.22 -17.96
CA LEU A 137 13.05 3.90 -19.12
C LEU A 137 14.15 4.84 -18.66
N ALA A 138 15.37 4.63 -19.17
CA ALA A 138 16.50 5.53 -18.93
C ALA A 138 16.56 6.55 -20.05
N SER A 139 16.31 7.82 -19.75
CA SER A 139 16.42 8.96 -20.70
C SER A 139 15.89 8.63 -22.10
N PRO A 140 14.58 8.41 -22.25
CA PRO A 140 14.04 8.03 -23.55
C PRO A 140 14.33 9.14 -24.57
N SER A 141 14.86 8.79 -25.74
CA SER A 141 14.88 9.68 -26.88
C SER A 141 13.45 9.91 -27.35
N THR A 142 13.14 11.12 -27.78
CA THR A 142 11.84 11.43 -28.38
C THR A 142 11.69 10.61 -29.66
N GLY A 143 10.73 9.69 -29.64
CA GLY A 143 10.36 8.86 -30.78
C GLY A 143 8.87 8.68 -30.83
N ASN A 144 8.31 8.42 -32.00
CA ASN A 144 6.91 8.06 -32.10
C ASN A 144 6.63 6.78 -31.29
N ALA A 145 5.65 6.83 -30.41
CA ALA A 145 5.13 5.64 -29.77
C ALA A 145 4.48 4.77 -30.85
N THR A 146 5.22 3.81 -31.40
CA THR A 146 4.60 2.73 -32.14
C THR A 146 4.09 1.71 -31.11
N SER A 147 2.77 1.64 -30.95
CA SER A 147 2.15 0.51 -30.27
C SER A 147 2.34 -0.70 -31.18
N THR A 148 3.12 -1.63 -30.74
CA THR A 148 3.13 -3.01 -31.28
C THR A 148 2.21 -3.87 -30.45
#